data_cf42e8c6eea1f9d4f1ad4b9daf4a0890
#
_entry.id   cf42e8c6eea1f9d4f1ad4b9daf4a0890
#
_cell.length_a   1.000
_cell.length_b   1.000
_cell.length_c   1.000
_cell.angle_alpha   90.00
_cell.angle_beta   90.00
_cell.angle_gamma   90.00
#
_symmetry.space_group_name_H-M   'P 1'
#
loop_
_entity.id
_entity.type
_entity.pdbx_description
1 polymer ?
#
loop_
_entity_poly.entity_id
_entity_poly.type
_entity_poly.pdbx_seq_one_letter_code
_entity_poly.pdbx_strand_id
1 'polypeptide(L)'
;HPITGLPLRRRLDVVRPTPMHEYGTFVAAPDGAEVVPAQYYVPARLTPVIDLLAAHGIEGAALPDDLVINAEAFVISDTSQDTRSFEGHRERRVEGSWRPGEHSIEAGTLVIAMSQPLSRLAFALLEPRSDDGIANWNLLDDDIESSGLYPILRTHAGPE
;
A
#
# COMPACT_ATOMS: atom_id res chain seq x y z
N HIS A 1 -23.02 -19.86 -22.11
CA HIS A 1 -22.17 -21.03 -21.89
C HIS A 1 -22.92 -22.07 -21.05
N PRO A 2 -23.02 -23.32 -21.53
CA PRO A 2 -23.91 -24.33 -20.92
C PRO A 2 -23.58 -24.71 -19.47
N ILE A 3 -22.33 -24.48 -19.05
CA ILE A 3 -21.88 -24.79 -17.68
C ILE A 3 -21.93 -23.55 -16.78
N THR A 4 -21.54 -22.36 -17.29
CA THR A 4 -21.41 -21.15 -16.46
C THR A 4 -22.61 -20.21 -16.52
N GLY A 5 -23.52 -20.42 -17.44
CA GLY A 5 -24.65 -19.51 -17.69
C GLY A 5 -24.27 -18.14 -18.26
N LEU A 6 -23.00 -17.86 -18.45
CA LEU A 6 -22.53 -16.57 -18.94
C LEU A 6 -22.78 -16.44 -20.46
N PRO A 7 -23.02 -15.21 -20.96
CA PRO A 7 -23.16 -14.98 -22.40
C PRO A 7 -21.92 -15.46 -23.16
N LEU A 8 -22.15 -16.26 -24.22
CA LEU A 8 -21.06 -16.64 -25.13
C LEU A 8 -20.74 -15.46 -26.04
N ARG A 9 -19.47 -15.09 -26.11
CA ARG A 9 -18.99 -14.14 -27.12
C ARG A 9 -18.49 -14.89 -28.33
N ARG A 10 -19.00 -14.54 -29.52
CA ARG A 10 -18.52 -15.04 -30.80
C ARG A 10 -17.67 -13.98 -31.48
N ARG A 11 -16.49 -14.38 -31.95
CA ARG A 11 -15.71 -13.52 -32.85
C ARG A 11 -16.53 -13.28 -34.12
N LEU A 12 -16.69 -12.02 -34.49
CA LEU A 12 -17.32 -11.65 -35.76
C LEU A 12 -16.23 -11.54 -36.83
N ASP A 13 -16.56 -11.96 -38.04
CA ASP A 13 -15.66 -11.84 -39.20
C ASP A 13 -15.59 -10.38 -39.73
N VAL A 14 -16.46 -9.52 -39.21
CA VAL A 14 -16.52 -8.11 -39.57
C VAL A 14 -15.89 -7.27 -38.45
N VAL A 15 -14.80 -6.62 -38.78
CA VAL A 15 -14.17 -5.60 -37.91
C VAL A 15 -14.94 -4.30 -38.10
N ARG A 16 -15.54 -3.79 -37.04
CA ARG A 16 -16.14 -2.44 -36.99
C ARG A 16 -15.17 -1.51 -36.31
N PRO A 17 -14.75 -0.41 -36.98
CA PRO A 17 -14.00 0.63 -36.32
C PRO A 17 -14.85 1.19 -35.16
N THR A 18 -14.29 1.17 -33.95
CA THR A 18 -14.89 1.82 -32.79
C THR A 18 -14.09 3.07 -32.52
N PRO A 19 -14.71 4.25 -32.40
CA PRO A 19 -14.00 5.45 -32.00
C PRO A 19 -13.31 5.17 -30.67
N MET A 20 -12.00 5.33 -30.64
CA MET A 20 -11.23 5.32 -29.38
C MET A 20 -11.45 6.66 -28.72
N HIS A 21 -12.24 6.67 -27.65
CA HIS A 21 -12.19 7.75 -26.71
C HIS A 21 -10.88 7.64 -25.91
N GLU A 22 -10.45 8.71 -25.28
CA GLU A 22 -9.26 8.72 -24.44
C GLU A 22 -9.41 7.69 -23.31
N TYR A 23 -9.01 6.46 -23.58
CA TYR A 23 -8.87 5.44 -22.56
C TYR A 23 -7.49 5.58 -21.94
N GLY A 24 -7.44 5.73 -20.63
CA GLY A 24 -6.19 5.74 -19.87
C GLY A 24 -5.72 7.12 -19.41
N THR A 25 -6.57 8.11 -19.44
CA THR A 25 -6.36 9.31 -18.63
C THR A 25 -6.73 8.96 -17.19
N PHE A 26 -5.74 8.59 -16.38
CA PHE A 26 -5.90 8.45 -14.96
C PHE A 26 -5.91 9.86 -14.34
N VAL A 27 -7.05 10.32 -13.95
CA VAL A 27 -7.19 11.54 -13.15
C VAL A 27 -7.37 11.08 -11.72
N ALA A 28 -6.44 11.46 -10.84
CA ALA A 28 -6.61 11.22 -9.42
C ALA A 28 -7.91 11.91 -8.97
N ALA A 29 -8.77 11.18 -8.26
CA ALA A 29 -9.87 11.82 -7.56
C ALA A 29 -9.30 12.89 -6.62
N PRO A 30 -10.00 14.03 -6.39
CA PRO A 30 -9.49 15.09 -5.51
C PRO A 30 -9.01 14.58 -4.14
N ASP A 31 -9.65 13.53 -3.65
CA ASP A 31 -9.37 12.92 -2.34
C ASP A 31 -8.49 11.66 -2.44
N GLY A 32 -8.05 11.26 -3.63
CA GLY A 32 -7.30 10.02 -3.89
C GLY A 32 -5.83 10.22 -4.24
N ALA A 33 -5.33 11.45 -4.20
CA ALA A 33 -3.93 11.73 -4.47
C ALA A 33 -3.13 11.68 -3.17
N GLU A 34 -2.13 10.80 -3.12
CA GLU A 34 -1.16 10.75 -2.02
C GLU A 34 0.18 11.34 -2.47
N VAL A 35 0.83 12.05 -1.55
CA VAL A 35 2.17 12.59 -1.80
C VAL A 35 3.20 11.52 -1.44
N VAL A 36 4.10 11.24 -2.38
CA VAL A 36 5.19 10.29 -2.14
C VAL A 36 6.09 10.83 -1.02
N PRO A 37 6.28 10.08 0.07
CA PRO A 37 7.15 10.52 1.16
C PRO A 37 8.63 10.42 0.79
N ALA A 38 9.51 10.93 1.63
CA ALA A 38 10.95 10.72 1.49
C ALA A 38 11.39 9.35 2.01
N GLN A 39 10.74 8.88 3.08
CA GLN A 39 11.06 7.60 3.72
C GLN A 39 9.83 6.96 4.37
N TYR A 40 9.85 5.62 4.45
CA TYR A 40 9.00 4.82 5.32
C TYR A 40 9.83 4.15 6.41
N TYR A 41 9.19 3.92 7.56
CA TYR A 41 9.76 3.25 8.73
C TYR A 41 8.92 2.02 9.02
N VAL A 42 9.47 0.85 8.71
CA VAL A 42 8.80 -0.45 8.86
C VAL A 42 9.32 -1.13 10.13
N PRO A 43 8.50 -1.28 11.18
CA PRO A 43 8.92 -1.93 12.42
C PRO A 43 9.53 -3.33 12.20
N ALA A 44 10.62 -3.64 12.90
CA ALA A 44 11.35 -4.91 12.75
C ALA A 44 10.47 -6.16 13.00
N ARG A 45 9.41 -6.03 13.83
CA ARG A 45 8.45 -7.09 14.10
C ARG A 45 7.57 -7.48 12.91
N LEU A 46 7.47 -6.62 11.90
CA LEU A 46 6.70 -6.88 10.67
C LEU A 46 7.49 -7.73 9.67
N THR A 47 7.99 -8.87 10.13
CA THR A 47 8.82 -9.78 9.32
C THR A 47 8.18 -10.15 7.98
N PRO A 48 6.88 -10.47 7.88
CA PRO A 48 6.26 -10.78 6.58
C PRO A 48 6.31 -9.61 5.58
N VAL A 49 6.20 -8.38 6.07
CA VAL A 49 6.33 -7.17 5.23
C VAL A 49 7.77 -6.98 4.78
N ILE A 50 8.72 -7.13 5.70
CA ILE A 50 10.16 -7.02 5.40
C ILE A 50 10.58 -8.05 4.36
N ASP A 51 10.15 -9.30 4.51
CA ASP A 51 10.42 -10.39 3.58
C ASP A 51 9.82 -10.12 2.20
N LEU A 52 8.60 -9.56 2.15
CA LEU A 52 7.95 -9.15 0.92
C LEU A 52 8.74 -8.06 0.19
N LEU A 53 9.16 -7.02 0.91
CA LEU A 53 9.95 -5.92 0.34
C LEU A 53 11.28 -6.44 -0.23
N ALA A 54 11.96 -7.30 0.53
CA ALA A 54 13.22 -7.94 0.10
C ALA A 54 13.02 -8.84 -1.14
N ALA A 55 11.94 -9.62 -1.19
CA ALA A 55 11.60 -10.46 -2.34
C ALA A 55 11.36 -9.65 -3.63
N HIS A 56 10.87 -8.42 -3.49
CA HIS A 56 10.68 -7.49 -4.61
C HIS A 56 11.97 -6.71 -4.96
N GLY A 57 13.04 -6.85 -4.19
CA GLY A 57 14.29 -6.13 -4.39
C GLY A 57 14.25 -4.67 -3.91
N ILE A 58 13.28 -4.33 -3.04
CA ILE A 58 13.22 -3.02 -2.41
C ILE A 58 14.27 -2.97 -1.31
N GLU A 59 15.17 -1.99 -1.41
CA GLU A 59 16.27 -1.82 -0.48
C GLU A 59 15.84 -1.04 0.77
N GLY A 60 16.32 -1.45 1.93
CA GLY A 60 16.13 -0.77 3.20
C GLY A 60 17.34 -0.92 4.10
N ALA A 61 17.50 0.02 5.02
CA ALA A 61 18.56 -0.01 6.04
C ALA A 61 17.94 -0.11 7.44
N ALA A 62 18.42 -1.04 8.25
CA ALA A 62 17.98 -1.14 9.64
C ALA A 62 18.56 0.00 10.46
N LEU A 63 17.76 0.63 11.32
CA LEU A 63 18.23 1.62 12.29
C LEU A 63 19.17 0.95 13.28
N PRO A 64 20.35 1.54 13.55
CA PRO A 64 21.31 0.97 14.50
C PRO A 64 20.85 1.18 15.95
N ASP A 65 20.17 2.27 16.25
CA ASP A 65 19.76 2.71 17.57
C ASP A 65 18.34 3.23 17.58
N ASP A 66 17.75 3.35 18.78
CA ASP A 66 16.45 4.00 18.96
C ASP A 66 16.53 5.48 18.55
N LEU A 67 15.48 5.95 17.92
CA LEU A 67 15.41 7.30 17.37
C LEU A 67 14.06 7.95 17.67
N VAL A 68 14.08 9.24 17.99
CA VAL A 68 12.86 10.07 18.09
C VAL A 68 12.81 11.02 16.90
N ILE A 69 11.73 10.98 16.14
CA ILE A 69 11.56 11.80 14.93
C ILE A 69 10.17 12.41 14.85
N ASN A 70 10.07 13.50 14.10
CA ASN A 70 8.79 13.99 13.62
C ASN A 70 8.42 13.22 12.34
N ALA A 71 7.40 12.41 12.42
CA ALA A 71 6.89 11.57 11.32
C ALA A 71 5.36 11.65 11.25
N GLU A 72 4.80 11.12 10.18
CA GLU A 72 3.37 10.93 10.05
C GLU A 72 2.99 9.49 10.39
N ALA A 73 1.98 9.34 11.26
CA ALA A 73 1.27 8.09 11.49
C ALA A 73 -0.10 8.13 10.80
N PHE A 74 -0.51 7.02 10.19
CA PHE A 74 -1.85 6.92 9.61
C PHE A 74 -2.85 6.47 10.67
N VAL A 75 -3.78 7.38 10.99
CA VAL A 75 -4.88 7.13 11.94
C VAL A 75 -6.05 6.57 11.16
N ILE A 76 -6.41 5.33 11.45
CA ILE A 76 -7.51 4.61 10.81
C ILE A 76 -8.82 5.13 11.36
N SER A 77 -9.72 5.54 10.47
CA SER A 77 -11.10 5.96 10.82
C SER A 77 -12.13 4.89 10.53
N ASP A 78 -11.88 4.02 9.54
CA ASP A 78 -12.75 2.92 9.16
C ASP A 78 -11.98 1.81 8.48
N THR A 79 -12.48 0.57 8.60
CA THR A 79 -11.97 -0.58 7.86
C THR A 79 -13.11 -1.43 7.33
N SER A 80 -12.95 -1.98 6.16
CA SER A 80 -13.90 -2.95 5.60
C SER A 80 -13.15 -4.11 4.96
N GLN A 81 -13.79 -5.25 4.91
CA GLN A 81 -13.26 -6.45 4.25
C GLN A 81 -14.26 -6.95 3.22
N ASP A 82 -13.79 -7.31 2.04
CA ASP A 82 -14.68 -7.84 1.01
C ASP A 82 -15.29 -9.18 1.46
N THR A 83 -16.54 -9.39 1.10
CA THR A 83 -17.24 -10.66 1.35
C THR A 83 -16.80 -11.78 0.43
N ARG A 84 -16.25 -11.44 -0.73
CA ARG A 84 -15.74 -12.39 -1.73
C ARG A 84 -14.25 -12.59 -1.53
N SER A 85 -13.83 -13.85 -1.61
CA SER A 85 -12.40 -14.16 -1.71
C SER A 85 -11.92 -13.92 -3.13
N PHE A 86 -10.77 -13.26 -3.26
CA PHE A 86 -10.01 -13.09 -4.49
C PHE A 86 -8.59 -13.63 -4.25
N GLU A 87 -8.10 -14.49 -5.12
CA GLU A 87 -6.75 -15.10 -5.02
C GLU A 87 -6.40 -15.72 -3.66
N GLY A 88 -7.42 -16.19 -2.93
CA GLY A 88 -7.24 -16.88 -1.64
C GLY A 88 -7.31 -15.97 -0.42
N HIS A 89 -7.47 -14.67 -0.58
CA HIS A 89 -7.65 -13.70 0.52
C HIS A 89 -8.92 -12.87 0.33
N ARG A 90 -9.29 -12.08 1.33
CA ARG A 90 -10.36 -11.08 1.25
C ARG A 90 -9.73 -9.71 1.34
N GLU A 91 -9.89 -8.93 0.28
CA GLU A 91 -9.37 -7.58 0.23
C GLU A 91 -9.82 -6.76 1.43
N ARG A 92 -8.85 -6.15 2.11
CA ARG A 92 -9.11 -5.18 3.18
C ARG A 92 -8.94 -3.77 2.64
N ARG A 93 -9.90 -2.93 2.93
CA ARG A 93 -9.81 -1.48 2.68
C ARG A 93 -9.69 -0.75 3.99
N VAL A 94 -8.83 0.25 3.99
CA VAL A 94 -8.54 1.06 5.17
C VAL A 94 -8.76 2.52 4.82
N GLU A 95 -9.60 3.18 5.59
CA GLU A 95 -9.84 4.61 5.48
C GLU A 95 -9.22 5.35 6.68
N GLY A 96 -8.73 6.56 6.44
CA GLY A 96 -8.07 7.32 7.49
C GLY A 96 -7.30 8.52 6.95
N SER A 97 -6.40 9.01 7.76
CA SER A 97 -5.56 10.15 7.38
C SER A 97 -4.22 10.13 8.09
N TRP A 98 -3.21 10.60 7.39
CA TRP A 98 -1.88 10.84 7.95
C TRP A 98 -1.91 12.01 8.93
N ARG A 99 -1.28 11.83 10.08
CA ARG A 99 -1.19 12.81 11.16
C ARG A 99 0.26 12.98 11.56
N PRO A 100 0.80 14.20 11.48
CA PRO A 100 2.15 14.48 11.95
C PRO A 100 2.22 14.40 13.48
N GLY A 101 3.36 13.94 13.99
CA GLY A 101 3.64 13.84 15.42
C GLY A 101 5.06 13.41 15.69
N GLU A 102 5.45 13.50 16.95
CA GLU A 102 6.72 12.96 17.45
C GLU A 102 6.54 11.47 17.75
N HIS A 103 7.44 10.64 17.23
CA HIS A 103 7.39 9.19 17.36
C HIS A 103 8.74 8.63 17.78
N SER A 104 8.71 7.67 18.72
CA SER A 104 9.86 6.85 19.07
C SER A 104 9.91 5.65 18.12
N ILE A 105 11.05 5.43 17.50
CA ILE A 105 11.31 4.35 16.57
C ILE A 105 12.40 3.47 17.16
N GLU A 106 12.13 2.19 17.28
CA GLU A 106 13.06 1.23 17.87
C GLU A 106 14.20 0.87 16.92
N ALA A 107 15.36 0.55 17.46
CA ALA A 107 16.46 -0.07 16.74
C ALA A 107 15.98 -1.32 15.96
N GLY A 108 16.58 -1.56 14.79
CA GLY A 108 16.17 -2.63 13.91
C GLY A 108 14.99 -2.29 12.97
N THR A 109 14.29 -1.18 13.19
CA THR A 109 13.28 -0.68 12.24
C THR A 109 13.91 -0.49 10.86
N LEU A 110 13.28 -1.02 9.83
CA LEU A 110 13.76 -0.90 8.45
C LEU A 110 13.33 0.45 7.86
N VAL A 111 14.30 1.24 7.46
CA VAL A 111 14.09 2.52 6.77
C VAL A 111 14.13 2.31 5.27
N ILE A 112 13.05 2.60 4.58
CA ILE A 112 12.93 2.52 3.12
C ILE A 112 13.02 3.92 2.54
N ALA A 113 14.18 4.24 1.96
CA ALA A 113 14.39 5.52 1.27
C ALA A 113 13.69 5.52 -0.09
N MET A 114 12.91 6.58 -0.38
CA MET A 114 12.17 6.70 -1.63
C MET A 114 13.02 7.25 -2.79
N SER A 115 14.32 7.42 -2.58
CA SER A 115 15.31 7.79 -3.63
C SER A 115 15.87 6.59 -4.39
N GLN A 116 15.26 5.41 -4.28
CA GLN A 116 15.68 4.18 -4.96
C GLN A 116 14.89 3.93 -6.26
N PRO A 117 15.38 3.09 -7.18
CA PRO A 117 14.69 2.78 -8.45
C PRO A 117 13.29 2.19 -8.27
N LEU A 118 13.09 1.36 -7.24
CA LEU A 118 11.81 0.69 -6.95
C LEU A 118 10.89 1.51 -6.02
N SER A 119 11.13 2.79 -5.86
CA SER A 119 10.34 3.66 -4.99
C SER A 119 8.83 3.65 -5.29
N ARG A 120 8.44 3.59 -6.56
CA ARG A 120 7.01 3.51 -6.92
C ARG A 120 6.35 2.21 -6.46
N LEU A 121 7.09 1.09 -6.52
CA LEU A 121 6.61 -0.19 -6.01
C LEU A 121 6.54 -0.16 -4.48
N ALA A 122 7.58 0.37 -3.80
CA ALA A 122 7.55 0.56 -2.36
C ALA A 122 6.36 1.43 -1.92
N PHE A 123 6.08 2.52 -2.64
CA PHE A 123 4.91 3.36 -2.41
C PHE A 123 3.60 2.57 -2.54
N ALA A 124 3.43 1.84 -3.64
CA ALA A 124 2.21 1.06 -3.87
C ALA A 124 2.01 -0.04 -2.80
N LEU A 125 3.08 -0.66 -2.32
CA LEU A 125 2.99 -1.69 -1.29
C LEU A 125 2.72 -1.10 0.11
N LEU A 126 3.31 0.06 0.45
CA LEU A 126 3.34 0.60 1.80
C LEU A 126 2.26 1.65 2.10
N GLU A 127 1.57 2.18 1.10
CA GLU A 127 0.46 3.10 1.36
C GLU A 127 -0.79 2.35 1.86
N PRO A 128 -1.39 2.81 2.98
CA PRO A 128 -2.49 2.08 3.64
C PRO A 128 -3.74 1.94 2.76
N ARG A 129 -4.00 2.89 1.86
CA ARG A 129 -5.17 2.90 0.97
C ARG A 129 -4.90 2.31 -0.42
N SER A 130 -3.75 1.68 -0.60
CA SER A 130 -3.42 1.04 -1.87
C SER A 130 -4.29 -0.19 -2.13
N ASP A 131 -4.87 -0.28 -3.32
CA ASP A 131 -5.69 -1.43 -3.74
C ASP A 131 -4.87 -2.72 -3.91
N ASP A 132 -3.53 -2.62 -3.88
CA ASP A 132 -2.62 -3.75 -4.06
C ASP A 132 -1.48 -3.70 -3.03
N GLY A 133 -1.74 -3.04 -1.91
CA GLY A 133 -0.80 -2.86 -0.81
C GLY A 133 -0.90 -3.93 0.26
N ILE A 134 0.06 -3.90 1.19
CA ILE A 134 0.16 -4.89 2.29
C ILE A 134 -1.05 -4.91 3.22
N ALA A 135 -1.77 -3.79 3.37
CA ALA A 135 -3.02 -3.75 4.12
C ALA A 135 -4.14 -4.49 3.36
N ASN A 136 -4.27 -4.24 2.05
CA ASN A 136 -5.26 -4.90 1.21
C ASN A 136 -5.06 -6.42 1.19
N TRP A 137 -3.79 -6.88 1.16
CA TRP A 137 -3.38 -8.29 1.17
C TRP A 137 -3.32 -8.93 2.57
N ASN A 138 -3.90 -8.31 3.59
CA ASN A 138 -4.07 -8.84 4.95
C ASN A 138 -2.76 -9.08 5.74
N LEU A 139 -1.62 -8.52 5.32
CA LEU A 139 -0.35 -8.71 6.04
C LEU A 139 -0.31 -7.96 7.38
N LEU A 140 -1.24 -7.04 7.60
CA LEU A 140 -1.31 -6.16 8.78
C LEU A 140 -2.61 -6.31 9.58
N ASP A 141 -3.38 -7.38 9.35
CA ASP A 141 -4.70 -7.52 9.97
C ASP A 141 -4.65 -7.46 11.50
N ASP A 142 -3.72 -8.19 12.13
CA ASP A 142 -3.56 -8.21 13.58
C ASP A 142 -3.18 -6.83 14.14
N ASP A 143 -2.33 -6.09 13.44
CA ASP A 143 -1.90 -4.74 13.84
C ASP A 143 -3.04 -3.73 13.73
N ILE A 144 -3.76 -3.76 12.62
CA ILE A 144 -4.87 -2.85 12.33
C ILE A 144 -6.00 -3.06 13.34
N GLU A 145 -6.35 -4.30 13.63
CA GLU A 145 -7.43 -4.65 14.56
C GLU A 145 -7.11 -4.32 16.01
N SER A 146 -5.84 -4.40 16.41
CA SER A 146 -5.44 -4.20 17.79
C SER A 146 -5.22 -2.74 18.18
N SER A 147 -4.76 -1.89 17.28
CA SER A 147 -4.29 -0.54 17.60
C SER A 147 -5.12 0.60 17.04
N GLY A 148 -5.88 0.37 15.97
CA GLY A 148 -6.53 1.45 15.21
C GLY A 148 -5.55 2.36 14.47
N LEU A 149 -4.25 2.00 14.45
CA LEU A 149 -3.20 2.71 13.74
C LEU A 149 -2.57 1.79 12.70
N TYR A 150 -2.19 2.39 11.59
CA TYR A 150 -1.34 1.72 10.63
C TYR A 150 0.09 1.68 11.18
N PRO A 151 0.76 0.52 11.23
CA PRO A 151 2.00 0.39 11.99
C PRO A 151 3.23 1.01 11.35
N ILE A 152 3.14 1.46 10.09
CA ILE A 152 4.25 2.04 9.34
C ILE A 152 4.14 3.55 9.38
N LEU A 153 5.24 4.21 9.69
CA LEU A 153 5.36 5.67 9.68
C LEU A 153 5.98 6.15 8.37
N ARG A 154 5.78 7.44 8.05
CA ARG A 154 6.43 8.07 6.91
C ARG A 154 6.93 9.49 7.22
N THR A 155 7.94 9.94 6.46
CA THR A 155 8.43 11.33 6.52
C THR A 155 8.54 11.93 5.12
N HIS A 156 8.28 13.24 4.99
CA HIS A 156 8.46 13.99 3.74
C HIS A 156 9.84 14.68 3.65
N ALA A 157 10.56 14.76 4.76
CA ALA A 157 11.96 15.20 4.79
C ALA A 157 12.83 14.01 5.17
N GLY A 158 14.02 13.91 4.57
CA GLY A 158 15.04 13.00 5.07
C GLY A 158 15.51 13.43 6.46
N PRO A 159 16.21 12.55 7.21
CA PRO A 159 16.83 12.95 8.47
C PRO A 159 17.78 14.11 8.20
N GLU A 160 17.70 15.17 9.03
CA GLU A 160 18.68 16.25 9.05
C GLU A 160 20.04 15.76 9.54
#